data_7a46cff4cd1045caca19e99718b400b6
#
_entry.id   7a46cff4cd1045caca19e99718b400b6
#
_cell.length_a   1.000
_cell.length_b   1.000
_cell.length_c   1.000
_cell.angle_alpha   90.00
_cell.angle_beta   90.00
_cell.angle_gamma   90.00
#
_symmetry.space_group_name_H-M   'P 1'
#
loop_
_entity.id
_entity.type
_entity.pdbx_description
1 polymer ?
#
loop_
_entity_poly.entity_id
_entity_poly.type
_entity_poly.pdbx_seq_one_letter_code
_entity_poly.pdbx_strand_id
1 'polypeptide(L)'
;MKVLGLDLGNKTLGIALSDPSGKIAFSVETVRFQEGDLETAVRSVEDTIKNNAIETIVLGYPKNMDNSVGIQGHHSETFKAMLESIMSIPVILWDERLTTRSAQRVMTETKTKKKQKKAKVDQIAATFILQSYLDSRKRD
;
A
#
# COMPACT_ATOMS: atom_id res chain seq x y z
N MET A 1 17.60 2.80 -4.63
CA MET A 1 16.74 2.76 -3.44
C MET A 1 15.36 2.20 -3.80
N LYS A 2 14.65 1.67 -2.82
CA LYS A 2 13.36 1.03 -3.05
C LYS A 2 12.21 1.95 -2.73
N VAL A 3 11.03 1.64 -3.28
CA VAL A 3 9.77 2.31 -2.96
C VAL A 3 8.92 1.35 -2.14
N LEU A 4 8.29 1.87 -1.08
CA LEU A 4 7.44 1.09 -0.18
C LEU A 4 5.98 1.37 -0.52
N GLY A 5 5.19 0.32 -0.68
CA GLY A 5 3.75 0.44 -0.91
C GLY A 5 2.96 -0.02 0.30
N LEU A 6 1.94 0.74 0.68
CA LEU A 6 1.12 0.45 1.85
C LEU A 6 -0.37 0.50 1.51
N ASP A 7 -1.12 -0.45 2.04
CA ASP A 7 -2.58 -0.48 1.96
C ASP A 7 -3.13 -0.61 3.37
N LEU A 8 -3.70 0.49 3.88
CA LEU A 8 -4.22 0.56 5.26
C LEU A 8 -5.70 0.19 5.30
N GLY A 9 -6.05 -0.87 6.03
CA GLY A 9 -7.41 -1.23 6.34
C GLY A 9 -7.75 -0.89 7.80
N ASN A 10 -8.93 -1.31 8.25
CA ASN A 10 -9.35 -1.07 9.64
C ASN A 10 -8.51 -1.83 10.66
N LYS A 11 -8.07 -3.02 10.29
CA LYS A 11 -7.34 -3.94 11.19
C LYS A 11 -6.10 -4.53 10.54
N THR A 12 -5.75 -4.09 9.35
CA THR A 12 -4.64 -4.65 8.59
C THR A 12 -3.86 -3.57 7.87
N LEU A 13 -2.57 -3.84 7.67
CA LEU A 13 -1.70 -3.03 6.82
C LEU A 13 -0.98 -3.96 5.86
N GLY A 14 -1.32 -3.86 4.58
CA GLY A 14 -0.58 -4.57 3.53
C GLY A 14 0.69 -3.83 3.19
N ILE A 15 1.80 -4.55 3.07
CA ILE A 15 3.12 -3.98 2.80
C ILE A 15 3.70 -4.61 1.54
N ALA A 16 4.17 -3.78 0.62
CA ALA A 16 4.85 -4.19 -0.59
C ALA A 16 6.14 -3.39 -0.76
N LEU A 17 7.11 -3.97 -1.46
CA LEU A 17 8.37 -3.30 -1.76
C LEU A 17 8.65 -3.39 -3.26
N SER A 18 9.30 -2.36 -3.80
CA SER A 18 9.80 -2.44 -5.16
C SER A 18 11.17 -3.15 -5.17
N ASP A 19 11.56 -3.62 -6.36
CA ASP A 19 12.95 -4.01 -6.59
C ASP A 19 13.84 -2.75 -6.57
N PRO A 20 15.16 -2.91 -6.47
CA PRO A 20 16.05 -1.73 -6.45
C PRO A 20 15.96 -0.83 -7.66
N SER A 21 15.57 -1.38 -8.84
CA SER A 21 15.43 -0.56 -10.06
C SER A 21 14.11 0.21 -10.10
N GLY A 22 13.17 -0.07 -9.19
CA GLY A 22 11.88 0.62 -9.15
C GLY A 22 10.91 0.21 -10.25
N LYS A 23 11.02 -1.00 -10.77
CA LYS A 23 10.18 -1.46 -11.86
C LYS A 23 9.10 -2.43 -11.45
N ILE A 24 9.36 -3.29 -10.46
CA ILE A 24 8.48 -4.38 -10.07
C ILE A 24 8.17 -4.31 -8.59
N ALA A 25 6.89 -4.48 -8.23
CA ALA A 25 6.43 -4.51 -6.85
C ALA A 25 6.29 -5.96 -6.38
N PHE A 26 6.72 -6.22 -5.14
CA PHE A 26 6.61 -7.53 -4.49
C PHE A 26 5.85 -7.40 -3.19
N SER A 27 4.98 -8.37 -2.91
CA SER A 27 4.30 -8.46 -1.63
C SER A 27 5.29 -8.85 -0.54
N VAL A 28 5.26 -8.16 0.60
CA VAL A 28 6.11 -8.47 1.75
C VAL A 28 5.30 -9.20 2.82
N GLU A 29 4.30 -8.52 3.37
CA GLU A 29 3.47 -9.10 4.42
C GLU A 29 2.18 -8.30 4.61
N THR A 30 1.24 -8.89 5.34
CA THR A 30 0.08 -8.18 5.87
C THR A 30 0.19 -8.19 7.39
N VAL A 31 0.26 -7.01 7.98
CA VAL A 31 0.33 -6.85 9.43
C VAL A 31 -1.07 -6.68 9.97
N ARG A 32 -1.40 -7.39 11.06
CA ARG A 32 -2.68 -7.25 11.74
C ARG A 32 -2.52 -6.43 13.01
N PHE A 33 -3.50 -5.58 13.28
CA PHE A 33 -3.52 -4.77 14.49
C PHE A 33 -4.96 -4.57 14.96
N GLN A 34 -5.15 -4.07 16.17
CA GLN A 34 -6.49 -3.78 16.67
C GLN A 34 -7.02 -2.50 16.05
N GLU A 35 -8.33 -2.46 15.79
CA GLU A 35 -8.96 -1.28 15.21
C GLU A 35 -8.63 -0.03 16.03
N GLY A 36 -8.17 1.01 15.36
CA GLY A 36 -7.75 2.25 15.99
C GLY A 36 -6.29 2.29 16.44
N ASP A 37 -5.60 1.16 16.45
CA ASP A 37 -4.20 1.08 16.91
C ASP A 37 -3.24 1.32 15.74
N LEU A 38 -3.23 2.54 15.23
CA LEU A 38 -2.35 2.92 14.13
C LEU A 38 -0.87 2.92 14.53
N GLU A 39 -0.57 3.04 15.82
CA GLU A 39 0.81 3.01 16.30
C GLU A 39 1.50 1.68 16.00
N THR A 40 0.78 0.56 16.15
CA THR A 40 1.32 -0.75 15.79
C THR A 40 1.64 -0.81 14.29
N ALA A 41 0.74 -0.27 13.46
CA ALA A 41 0.98 -0.21 12.03
C ALA A 41 2.20 0.66 11.69
N VAL A 42 2.36 1.80 12.35
CA VAL A 42 3.52 2.69 12.17
C VAL A 42 4.82 1.96 12.53
N ARG A 43 4.84 1.21 13.63
CA ARG A 43 6.03 0.45 14.04
C ARG A 43 6.43 -0.59 13.01
N SER A 44 5.44 -1.23 12.38
CA SER A 44 5.72 -2.19 11.30
C SER A 44 6.39 -1.54 10.11
N VAL A 45 5.96 -0.32 9.76
CA VAL A 45 6.60 0.46 8.69
C VAL A 45 8.03 0.82 9.08
N GLU A 46 8.25 1.26 10.31
CA GLU A 46 9.60 1.57 10.79
C GLU A 46 10.53 0.36 10.69
N ASP A 47 10.04 -0.82 11.10
CA ASP A 47 10.84 -2.05 11.03
C ASP A 47 11.21 -2.40 9.59
N THR A 48 10.28 -2.24 8.66
CA THR A 48 10.54 -2.49 7.24
C THR A 48 11.60 -1.52 6.71
N ILE A 49 11.51 -0.25 7.10
CA ILE A 49 12.45 0.78 6.66
C ILE A 49 13.86 0.52 7.20
N LYS A 50 13.98 0.03 8.42
CA LYS A 50 15.29 -0.30 9.01
C LYS A 50 16.05 -1.35 8.21
N ASN A 51 15.32 -2.25 7.57
CA ASN A 51 15.91 -3.36 6.83
C ASN A 51 16.07 -3.09 5.33
N ASN A 52 15.59 -1.93 4.87
CA ASN A 52 15.59 -1.58 3.44
C ASN A 52 15.85 -0.10 3.26
N ALA A 53 16.60 0.25 2.22
CA ALA A 53 16.81 1.65 1.85
C ALA A 53 15.57 2.12 1.07
N ILE A 54 14.74 2.95 1.68
CA ILE A 54 13.48 3.43 1.11
C ILE A 54 13.59 4.90 0.73
N GLU A 55 13.26 5.23 -0.51
CA GLU A 55 13.27 6.61 -0.99
C GLU A 55 11.90 7.29 -0.90
N THR A 56 10.82 6.49 -1.02
CA THR A 56 9.46 7.02 -1.08
C THR A 56 8.49 5.99 -0.54
N ILE A 57 7.45 6.45 0.15
CA ILE A 57 6.33 5.61 0.60
C ILE A 57 5.10 5.99 -0.21
N VAL A 58 4.45 4.99 -0.81
CA VAL A 58 3.19 5.15 -1.54
C VAL A 58 2.08 4.54 -0.71
N LEU A 59 1.16 5.36 -0.22
CA LEU A 59 0.06 4.93 0.63
C LEU A 59 -1.25 4.99 -0.15
N GLY A 60 -1.96 3.89 -0.22
CA GLY A 60 -3.26 3.84 -0.88
C GLY A 60 -4.22 4.84 -0.27
N TYR A 61 -4.96 5.55 -1.12
CA TYR A 61 -5.90 6.58 -0.70
C TYR A 61 -7.27 6.28 -1.29
N PRO A 62 -8.16 5.63 -0.51
CA PRO A 62 -9.49 5.28 -1.02
C PRO A 62 -10.37 6.51 -1.13
N LYS A 63 -10.89 6.76 -2.32
CA LYS A 63 -11.85 7.83 -2.60
C LYS A 63 -13.15 7.23 -3.10
N ASN A 64 -14.26 7.90 -2.80
CA ASN A 64 -15.54 7.55 -3.37
C ASN A 64 -15.60 7.92 -4.86
N MET A 65 -16.55 7.36 -5.58
CA MET A 65 -16.67 7.59 -7.03
C MET A 65 -16.90 9.07 -7.38
N ASP A 66 -17.46 9.84 -6.44
CA ASP A 66 -17.70 11.28 -6.62
C ASP A 66 -16.53 12.16 -6.19
N ASN A 67 -15.34 11.58 -5.97
CA ASN A 67 -14.14 12.25 -5.47
C ASN A 67 -14.16 12.62 -3.99
N SER A 68 -15.25 12.36 -3.27
CA SER A 68 -15.27 12.63 -1.83
C SER A 68 -14.39 11.65 -1.07
N VAL A 69 -13.95 12.05 0.12
CA VAL A 69 -13.09 11.23 0.98
C VAL A 69 -13.91 10.73 2.15
N GLY A 70 -14.04 9.40 2.27
CA GLY A 70 -14.76 8.79 3.38
C GLY A 70 -13.87 8.56 4.60
N ILE A 71 -14.41 7.82 5.56
CA ILE A 71 -13.71 7.53 6.83
C ILE A 71 -12.36 6.85 6.59
N GLN A 72 -12.31 5.89 5.68
CA GLN A 72 -11.08 5.15 5.40
C GLN A 72 -10.01 6.06 4.77
N GLY A 73 -10.42 6.98 3.90
CA GLY A 73 -9.50 7.96 3.34
C GLY A 73 -8.93 8.89 4.40
N HIS A 74 -9.75 9.30 5.37
CA HIS A 74 -9.27 10.12 6.48
C HIS A 74 -8.30 9.35 7.38
N HIS A 75 -8.51 8.03 7.56
CA HIS A 75 -7.54 7.18 8.26
C HIS A 75 -6.19 7.17 7.55
N SER A 76 -6.20 7.11 6.22
CA SER A 76 -4.96 7.18 5.43
C SER A 76 -4.26 8.53 5.60
N GLU A 77 -5.01 9.62 5.62
CA GLU A 77 -4.44 10.95 5.86
C GLU A 77 -3.80 11.05 7.25
N THR A 78 -4.46 10.50 8.27
CA THR A 78 -3.93 10.46 9.62
C THR A 78 -2.64 9.62 9.68
N PHE A 79 -2.66 8.47 9.03
CA PHE A 79 -1.50 7.57 8.99
C PHE A 79 -0.31 8.25 8.30
N LYS A 80 -0.57 8.94 7.19
CA LYS A 80 0.47 9.72 6.51
C LYS A 80 1.10 10.74 7.46
N ALA A 81 0.28 11.49 8.20
CA ALA A 81 0.76 12.49 9.14
C ALA A 81 1.61 11.85 10.25
N MET A 82 1.19 10.69 10.75
CA MET A 82 1.96 9.97 11.77
C MET A 82 3.33 9.53 11.24
N LEU A 83 3.37 8.99 10.02
CA LEU A 83 4.63 8.57 9.40
C LEU A 83 5.56 9.77 9.19
N GLU A 84 5.02 10.87 8.65
CA GLU A 84 5.82 12.06 8.35
C GLU A 84 6.34 12.74 9.61
N SER A 85 5.70 12.54 10.77
CA SER A 85 6.15 13.10 12.04
C SER A 85 7.40 12.42 12.59
N ILE A 86 7.70 11.19 12.16
CA ILE A 86 8.79 10.40 12.72
C ILE A 86 9.90 10.08 11.71
N MET A 87 9.70 10.41 10.45
CA MET A 87 10.68 10.11 9.40
C MET A 87 10.66 11.20 8.34
N SER A 88 11.79 11.33 7.63
CA SER A 88 11.93 12.32 6.55
C SER A 88 11.54 11.79 5.17
N ILE A 89 11.19 10.50 5.07
CA ILE A 89 10.82 9.90 3.80
C ILE A 89 9.45 10.45 3.36
N PRO A 90 9.31 10.93 2.11
CA PRO A 90 8.02 11.45 1.64
C PRO A 90 6.98 10.35 1.52
N VAL A 91 5.75 10.66 1.93
CA VAL A 91 4.60 9.76 1.81
C VAL A 91 3.65 10.35 0.78
N ILE A 92 3.40 9.61 -0.28
CA ILE A 92 2.51 10.00 -1.38
C ILE A 92 1.20 9.25 -1.22
N LEU A 93 0.08 9.99 -1.22
CA LEU A 93 -1.24 9.37 -1.25
C LEU A 93 -1.57 9.00 -2.70
N TRP A 94 -1.87 7.73 -2.94
CA TRP A 94 -2.15 7.23 -4.28
C TRP A 94 -3.61 6.76 -4.38
N ASP A 95 -4.34 7.33 -5.32
CA ASP A 95 -5.76 7.03 -5.53
C ASP A 95 -5.95 5.56 -5.89
N GLU A 96 -6.59 4.79 -5.01
CA GLU A 96 -6.79 3.36 -5.21
C GLU A 96 -7.67 3.03 -6.41
N ARG A 97 -8.48 3.98 -6.89
CA ARG A 97 -9.30 3.77 -8.09
C ARG A 97 -8.45 3.49 -9.33
N LEU A 98 -7.17 3.92 -9.32
CA LEU A 98 -6.25 3.70 -10.42
C LEU A 98 -5.75 2.26 -10.50
N THR A 99 -5.95 1.45 -9.46
CA THR A 99 -5.42 0.09 -9.38
C THR A 99 -6.43 -1.00 -9.72
N THR A 100 -7.71 -0.66 -9.86
CA THR A 100 -8.80 -1.65 -10.00
C THR A 100 -8.62 -2.59 -11.19
N ARG A 101 -8.26 -2.03 -12.36
CA ARG A 101 -8.06 -2.85 -13.57
C ARG A 101 -6.92 -3.85 -13.42
N SER A 102 -5.80 -3.40 -12.87
CA SER A 102 -4.63 -4.26 -12.66
C SER A 102 -4.94 -5.39 -11.69
N ALA A 103 -5.67 -5.07 -10.59
CA ALA A 103 -6.06 -6.06 -9.60
C ALA A 103 -6.97 -7.15 -10.23
N GLN A 104 -7.97 -6.74 -11.00
CA GLN A 104 -8.89 -7.67 -11.66
C GLN A 104 -8.17 -8.57 -12.65
N ARG A 105 -7.25 -8.02 -13.43
CA ARG A 105 -6.49 -8.79 -14.41
C ARG A 105 -5.67 -9.90 -13.74
N VAL A 106 -4.94 -9.58 -12.71
CA VAL A 106 -4.09 -10.55 -12.02
C VAL A 106 -4.93 -11.61 -11.30
N MET A 107 -6.04 -11.22 -10.69
CA MET A 107 -6.95 -12.16 -10.04
C MET A 107 -7.50 -13.18 -11.05
N THR A 108 -7.80 -12.74 -12.27
CA THR A 108 -8.27 -13.61 -13.35
C THR A 108 -7.16 -14.55 -13.83
N GLU A 109 -5.95 -14.05 -14.01
CA GLU A 109 -4.83 -14.83 -14.52
C GLU A 109 -4.36 -15.91 -13.55
N THR A 110 -4.42 -15.65 -12.25
CA THR A 110 -3.93 -16.60 -11.25
C THR A 110 -4.89 -17.76 -10.96
N LYS A 111 -6.14 -17.69 -11.40
CA LYS A 111 -7.17 -18.75 -11.19
C LYS A 111 -7.20 -19.25 -9.76
N THR A 112 -7.12 -18.37 -8.79
CA THR A 112 -7.00 -18.73 -7.38
C THR A 112 -8.33 -19.17 -6.78
N LYS A 113 -8.34 -20.21 -5.93
CA LYS A 113 -9.52 -20.66 -5.21
C LYS A 113 -10.08 -19.59 -4.28
N LYS A 114 -11.41 -19.60 -4.01
CA LYS A 114 -12.08 -18.54 -3.24
C LYS A 114 -11.40 -18.17 -1.92
N LYS A 115 -10.98 -19.14 -1.11
CA LYS A 115 -10.32 -18.88 0.17
C LYS A 115 -8.94 -18.24 -0.01
N GLN A 116 -8.21 -18.70 -1.01
CA GLN A 116 -6.90 -18.15 -1.33
C GLN A 116 -7.00 -16.75 -1.92
N LYS A 117 -8.10 -16.47 -2.66
CA LYS A 117 -8.35 -15.14 -3.20
C LYS A 117 -8.50 -14.10 -2.11
N LYS A 118 -9.25 -14.41 -1.04
CA LYS A 118 -9.49 -13.45 0.04
C LYS A 118 -8.19 -13.10 0.80
N ALA A 119 -7.38 -14.11 1.14
CA ALA A 119 -6.10 -13.88 1.79
C ALA A 119 -5.12 -13.15 0.89
N LYS A 120 -5.08 -13.50 -0.40
CA LYS A 120 -4.19 -12.85 -1.37
C LYS A 120 -4.61 -11.44 -1.74
N VAL A 121 -5.91 -11.11 -1.66
CA VAL A 121 -6.38 -9.75 -1.94
C VAL A 121 -5.74 -8.75 -0.97
N ASP A 122 -5.68 -9.08 0.33
CA ASP A 122 -5.06 -8.19 1.31
C ASP A 122 -3.57 -7.97 1.03
N GLN A 123 -2.84 -9.02 0.61
CA GLN A 123 -1.42 -8.90 0.25
C GLN A 123 -1.25 -8.22 -1.11
N ILE A 124 -2.11 -8.57 -2.06
CA ILE A 124 -2.02 -8.11 -3.44
C ILE A 124 -2.39 -6.63 -3.57
N ALA A 125 -3.32 -6.13 -2.74
CA ALA A 125 -3.75 -4.73 -2.82
C ALA A 125 -2.57 -3.76 -2.68
N ALA A 126 -1.70 -3.96 -1.69
CA ALA A 126 -0.52 -3.11 -1.53
C ALA A 126 0.41 -3.21 -2.74
N THR A 127 0.56 -4.42 -3.28
CA THR A 127 1.39 -4.66 -4.46
C THR A 127 0.86 -3.91 -5.68
N PHE A 128 -0.47 -3.90 -5.88
CA PHE A 128 -1.07 -3.20 -7.01
C PHE A 128 -1.01 -1.69 -6.87
N ILE A 129 -1.20 -1.19 -5.66
CA ILE A 129 -1.03 0.24 -5.38
C ILE A 129 0.38 0.66 -5.76
N LEU A 130 1.37 -0.07 -5.31
CA LEU A 130 2.76 0.22 -5.61
C LEU A 130 3.07 0.06 -7.09
N GLN A 131 2.62 -1.03 -7.72
CA GLN A 131 2.89 -1.26 -9.15
C GLN A 131 2.27 -0.18 -10.01
N SER A 132 1.05 0.26 -9.69
CA SER A 132 0.38 1.34 -10.40
C SER A 132 1.21 2.63 -10.34
N TYR A 133 1.75 2.94 -9.19
CA TYR A 133 2.63 4.10 -9.02
C TYR A 133 3.93 3.94 -9.82
N LEU A 134 4.57 2.78 -9.74
CA LEU A 134 5.81 2.53 -10.48
C LEU A 134 5.59 2.64 -11.98
N ASP A 135 4.48 2.10 -12.49
CA ASP A 135 4.15 2.16 -13.91
C ASP A 135 3.92 3.61 -14.36
N SER A 136 3.35 4.45 -13.51
CA SER A 136 3.12 5.85 -13.84
C SER A 136 4.43 6.60 -14.02
N ARG A 137 5.48 6.22 -13.32
CA ARG A 137 6.81 6.84 -13.40
C ARG A 137 7.56 6.49 -14.69
N LYS A 138 7.23 5.35 -15.30
CA LYS A 138 7.90 4.90 -16.53
C LYS A 138 7.54 5.73 -17.76
N ARG A 139 6.49 6.54 -17.66
CA ARG A 139 6.01 7.38 -18.76
C ARG A 139 6.71 8.74 -18.87
N ASP A 140 7.55 9.04 -17.89
CA ASP A 140 8.25 10.33 -17.83
C ASP A 140 9.64 10.26 -18.51
#